data_99b5ad9257e3b40587c906a4940dc3f7
#
_entry.id   99b5ad9257e3b40587c906a4940dc3f7
#
_cell.length_a   1.000
_cell.length_b   1.000
_cell.length_c   1.000
_cell.angle_alpha   90.00
_cell.angle_beta   90.00
_cell.angle_gamma   90.00
#
_symmetry.space_group_name_H-M   'P 1'
#
loop_
_entity.id
_entity.type
_entity.pdbx_description
1 polymer ?
#
loop_
_entity_poly.entity_id
_entity_poly.type
_entity_poly.pdbx_seq_one_letter_code
_entity_poly.pdbx_strand_id
1 'polypeptide(L)'
;MEIIDISQELLSGSVFEGDTAPRLTAIKTVERDGFAVSDLTVCLHNGTHVDAPSHTFSGGKDVCAAELSVFLGERVVCTAEN
;
A
#
# COMPACT_ATOMS: atom_id res chain seq x y z
N MET A 1 5.18 17.49 -17.56
CA MET A 1 4.34 16.33 -17.13
C MET A 1 3.61 16.68 -15.85
N GLU A 2 2.33 16.49 -15.82
CA GLU A 2 1.55 16.67 -14.60
C GLU A 2 1.52 15.35 -13.84
N ILE A 3 1.81 15.41 -12.54
CA ILE A 3 1.78 14.24 -11.65
C ILE A 3 0.71 14.49 -10.60
N ILE A 4 -0.23 13.56 -10.49
CA ILE A 4 -1.31 13.64 -9.51
C ILE A 4 -1.18 12.44 -8.60
N ASP A 5 -1.04 12.68 -7.29
CA ASP A 5 -1.01 11.63 -6.28
C ASP A 5 -2.44 11.21 -5.95
N ILE A 6 -2.75 9.94 -6.17
CA ILE A 6 -4.05 9.35 -5.88
C ILE A 6 -3.97 8.34 -4.74
N SER A 7 -2.86 8.31 -4.00
CA SER A 7 -2.67 7.38 -2.89
C SER A 7 -3.21 7.96 -1.58
N GLN A 8 -3.60 7.05 -0.69
CA GLN A 8 -3.94 7.40 0.70
C GLN A 8 -2.67 7.49 1.54
N GLU A 9 -2.69 8.33 2.57
CA GLU A 9 -1.65 8.29 3.60
C GLU A 9 -1.82 6.98 4.39
N LEU A 10 -0.75 6.19 4.47
CA LEU A 10 -0.85 4.80 4.96
C LEU A 10 -1.29 4.72 6.43
N LEU A 11 -0.73 5.58 7.28
CA LEU A 11 -0.96 5.47 8.72
C LEU A 11 -2.31 6.01 9.17
N SER A 12 -2.90 6.93 8.41
CA SER A 12 -4.17 7.58 8.72
C SER A 12 -5.31 7.21 7.77
N GLY A 13 -5.02 6.40 6.75
CA GLY A 13 -6.03 5.97 5.79
C GLY A 13 -7.05 5.01 6.41
N SER A 14 -8.08 4.72 5.64
CA SER A 14 -9.13 3.78 6.05
C SER A 14 -8.59 2.38 6.22
N VAL A 15 -9.05 1.69 7.27
CA VAL A 15 -8.71 0.29 7.53
C VAL A 15 -10.00 -0.52 7.43
N PHE A 16 -9.99 -1.58 6.61
CA PHE A 16 -11.15 -2.46 6.49
C PHE A 16 -11.37 -3.19 7.81
N GLU A 17 -12.64 -3.31 8.21
CA GLU A 17 -13.01 -3.97 9.46
C GLU A 17 -12.42 -5.38 9.53
N GLY A 18 -11.72 -5.67 10.60
CA GLY A 18 -11.05 -6.95 10.82
C GLY A 18 -9.58 -6.98 10.40
N ASP A 19 -9.14 -6.03 9.58
CA ASP A 19 -7.74 -5.96 9.19
C ASP A 19 -6.88 -5.28 10.27
N THR A 20 -5.61 -5.65 10.31
CA THR A 20 -4.65 -5.02 11.22
C THR A 20 -4.40 -3.58 10.79
N ALA A 21 -4.52 -2.64 11.72
CA ALA A 21 -4.18 -1.25 11.45
C ALA A 21 -2.66 -1.09 11.26
N PRO A 22 -2.22 -0.22 10.36
CA PRO A 22 -0.79 0.02 10.15
C PRO A 22 -0.17 0.68 11.39
N ARG A 23 1.07 0.29 11.68
CA ARG A 23 1.81 0.83 12.82
C ARG A 23 3.27 1.06 12.45
N LEU A 24 3.77 2.23 12.81
CA LEU A 24 5.17 2.59 12.63
C LEU A 24 5.82 2.63 14.00
N THR A 25 6.93 1.91 14.15
CA THR A 25 7.68 1.83 15.41
C THR A 25 9.10 2.30 15.19
N ALA A 26 9.50 3.36 15.89
CA ALA A 26 10.88 3.83 15.84
C ALA A 26 11.80 2.85 16.57
N ILE A 27 12.80 2.32 15.86
CA ILE A 27 13.77 1.36 16.39
C ILE A 27 15.07 2.07 16.75
N LYS A 28 15.52 2.99 15.90
CA LYS A 28 16.73 3.79 16.09
C LYS A 28 16.43 5.25 15.81
N THR A 29 17.11 6.12 16.54
CA THR A 29 16.97 7.58 16.36
C THR A 29 18.31 8.21 16.07
N VAL A 30 18.30 9.34 15.36
CA VAL A 30 19.52 10.08 15.04
C VAL A 30 20.25 10.47 16.32
N GLU A 31 19.52 10.93 17.33
CA GLU A 31 20.09 11.42 18.59
C GLU A 31 20.80 10.31 19.37
N ARG A 32 20.25 9.08 19.37
CA ARG A 32 20.81 7.96 20.11
C ARG A 32 21.80 7.13 19.30
N ASP A 33 21.50 6.89 18.02
CA ASP A 33 22.20 5.90 17.21
C ASP A 33 22.96 6.51 16.03
N GLY A 34 22.78 7.78 15.75
CA GLY A 34 23.40 8.49 14.62
C GLY A 34 22.62 8.37 13.31
N PHE A 35 21.57 7.59 13.29
CA PHE A 35 20.68 7.42 12.13
C PHE A 35 19.31 6.93 12.62
N ALA A 36 18.30 7.13 11.78
CA ALA A 36 16.91 6.76 12.11
C ALA A 36 16.51 5.49 11.35
N VAL A 37 15.90 4.57 12.08
CA VAL A 37 15.33 3.33 11.51
C VAL A 37 13.97 3.10 12.15
N SER A 38 12.98 2.75 11.36
CA SER A 38 11.65 2.39 11.85
C SER A 38 11.20 1.07 11.26
N ASP A 39 10.44 0.32 12.03
CA ASP A 39 9.72 -0.85 11.55
C ASP A 39 8.30 -0.47 11.20
N LEU A 40 7.80 -1.03 10.10
CA LEU A 40 6.40 -0.86 9.69
C LEU A 40 5.68 -2.20 9.78
N THR A 41 4.60 -2.22 10.56
CA THR A 41 3.66 -3.34 10.58
C THR A 41 2.45 -2.93 9.75
N VAL A 42 2.06 -3.75 8.77
CA VAL A 42 1.00 -3.40 7.86
C VAL A 42 0.28 -4.67 7.40
N CYS A 43 -1.03 -4.59 7.29
CA CYS A 43 -1.80 -5.56 6.53
C CYS A 43 -1.63 -5.23 5.04
N LEU A 44 -1.43 -6.22 4.20
CA LEU A 44 -1.21 -5.98 2.77
C LEU A 44 -2.39 -5.32 2.06
N HIS A 45 -3.54 -5.24 2.72
CA HIS A 45 -4.71 -4.54 2.21
C HIS A 45 -4.92 -3.16 2.82
N ASN A 46 -3.95 -2.66 3.60
CA ASN A 46 -4.02 -1.29 4.11
C ASN A 46 -3.74 -0.27 3.00
N GLY A 47 -4.50 0.83 3.03
CA GLY A 47 -4.25 1.97 2.17
C GLY A 47 -4.37 1.66 0.68
N THR A 48 -3.64 2.41 -0.11
CA THR A 48 -3.59 2.22 -1.56
C THR A 48 -2.73 1.01 -1.88
N HIS A 49 -3.30 0.03 -2.55
CA HIS A 49 -2.61 -1.23 -2.83
C HIS A 49 -3.17 -1.89 -4.07
N VAL A 50 -2.55 -2.97 -4.50
CA VAL A 50 -3.04 -3.83 -5.58
C VAL A 50 -3.36 -5.20 -5.00
N ASP A 51 -4.36 -5.86 -5.59
CA ASP A 51 -4.70 -7.24 -5.26
C ASP A 51 -4.28 -8.15 -6.40
N ALA A 52 -3.63 -9.27 -6.04
CA ALA A 52 -3.30 -10.31 -6.98
C ALA A 52 -4.41 -11.38 -7.00
N PRO A 53 -4.49 -12.21 -8.06
CA PRO A 53 -5.47 -13.29 -8.10
C PRO A 53 -5.43 -14.22 -6.89
N SER A 54 -4.24 -14.42 -6.28
CA SER A 54 -4.08 -15.24 -5.09
C SER A 54 -4.87 -14.74 -3.88
N HIS A 55 -5.31 -13.49 -3.88
CA HIS A 55 -6.13 -12.96 -2.79
C HIS A 55 -7.49 -13.69 -2.69
N THR A 56 -8.07 -14.06 -3.83
CA THR A 56 -9.42 -14.65 -3.86
C THR A 56 -9.48 -16.03 -4.52
N PHE A 57 -8.42 -16.46 -5.19
CA PHE A 57 -8.38 -17.75 -5.86
C PHE A 57 -7.28 -18.63 -5.28
N SER A 58 -7.65 -19.79 -4.77
CA SER A 58 -6.67 -20.80 -4.33
C SER A 58 -5.81 -21.21 -5.53
N GLY A 59 -4.48 -21.17 -5.35
CA GLY A 59 -3.55 -21.45 -6.43
C GLY A 59 -3.40 -20.31 -7.45
N GLY A 60 -4.03 -19.17 -7.21
CA GLY A 60 -3.89 -17.99 -8.06
C GLY A 60 -2.47 -17.41 -8.00
N LYS A 61 -2.09 -16.66 -9.02
CA LYS A 61 -0.78 -16.01 -9.09
C LYS A 61 -0.69 -14.88 -8.09
N ASP A 62 0.49 -14.71 -7.48
CA ASP A 62 0.77 -13.57 -6.64
C ASP A 62 1.24 -12.35 -7.46
N VAL A 63 1.47 -11.23 -6.78
CA VAL A 63 1.86 -9.99 -7.45
C VAL A 63 3.20 -10.11 -8.17
N CYS A 64 4.11 -10.97 -7.68
CA CYS A 64 5.42 -11.17 -8.30
C CYS A 64 5.32 -11.83 -9.69
N ALA A 65 4.24 -12.56 -9.95
CA ALA A 65 3.99 -13.19 -11.25
C ALA A 65 3.34 -12.26 -12.26
N ALA A 66 2.92 -11.07 -11.86
CA ALA A 66 2.30 -10.10 -12.76
C ALA A 66 3.38 -9.38 -13.58
N GLU A 67 3.07 -9.10 -14.84
CA GLU A 67 3.94 -8.27 -15.67
C GLU A 67 3.92 -6.82 -15.17
N LEU A 68 5.08 -6.18 -15.14
CA LEU A 68 5.21 -4.81 -14.66
C LEU A 68 4.30 -3.84 -15.41
N SER A 69 4.06 -4.09 -16.70
CA SER A 69 3.23 -3.23 -17.54
C SER A 69 1.80 -3.07 -17.03
N VAL A 70 1.27 -4.03 -16.25
CA VAL A 70 -0.10 -3.92 -15.73
C VAL A 70 -0.24 -2.83 -14.66
N PHE A 71 0.89 -2.37 -14.11
CA PHE A 71 0.91 -1.33 -13.08
C PHE A 71 1.22 0.06 -13.63
N LEU A 72 1.40 0.17 -14.94
CA LEU A 72 1.77 1.40 -15.61
C LEU A 72 0.75 1.74 -16.67
N GLY A 73 0.54 3.01 -16.92
CA GLY A 73 -0.35 3.45 -17.98
C GLY A 73 -0.92 4.83 -17.72
N GLU A 74 -1.65 5.31 -18.71
CA GLU A 74 -2.46 6.50 -18.58
C GLU A 74 -3.68 6.19 -17.71
N ARG A 75 -4.20 7.20 -17.07
CA ARG A 75 -5.36 7.07 -16.20
C ARG A 75 -6.43 8.09 -16.56
N VAL A 76 -7.63 7.74 -16.19
CA VAL A 76 -8.77 8.66 -16.18
C VAL A 76 -9.30 8.72 -14.76
N VAL A 77 -9.51 9.93 -14.23
CA VAL A 77 -10.14 10.12 -12.95
C VAL A 77 -11.64 10.18 -13.15
N CYS A 78 -12.34 9.25 -12.53
CA CYS A 78 -13.80 9.19 -12.61
C CYS A 78 -14.40 9.51 -11.24
N THR A 79 -15.47 10.31 -11.24
CA THR A 79 -16.27 10.54 -10.03
C THR A 79 -17.40 9.54 -10.03
N ALA A 80 -17.51 8.75 -8.95
CA ALA A 80 -18.63 7.85 -8.79
C ALA A 80 -19.90 8.67 -8.47
N GLU A 81 -20.95 8.42 -9.21
CA GLU A 81 -22.27 8.99 -8.91
C GLU A 81 -23.11 7.90 -8.21
N ASN A 82 -23.75 8.31 -7.12
CA ASN A 82 -24.65 7.43 -6.36
C ASN A 82 -26.10 7.72 -6.73
#